data_d903819d59a26b9181894afe7e279908
#
_entry.id   d903819d59a26b9181894afe7e279908
#
_cell.length_a   1.000
_cell.length_b   1.000
_cell.length_c   1.000
_cell.angle_alpha   90.00
_cell.angle_beta   90.00
_cell.angle_gamma   90.00
#
_symmetry.space_group_name_H-M   'P 1'
#
loop_
_entity.id
_entity.type
_entity.pdbx_description
1 polymer ?
#
loop_
_entity_poly.entity_id
_entity_poly.type
_entity_poly.pdbx_seq_one_letter_code
_entity_poly.pdbx_strand_id
1 'polypeptide(L)'
;MYKRQLDAWVTVQRGHAVANGLPVIAVNRVGHEPDPSGQTNGIQFWGNSFVAGPQGEILAQANNMDEENMVVELDMTRSENVRRWWPFLRDRRIDEFENLTRRFID
;
A
#
# COMPACT_ATOMS: atom_id res chain seq x y z
N MET A 1 -8.67 8.03 -15.79
CA MET A 1 -8.72 8.23 -14.32
C MET A 1 -8.34 6.98 -13.57
N TYR A 2 -8.96 5.87 -13.86
CA TYR A 2 -8.71 4.53 -13.26
C TYR A 2 -7.22 4.15 -13.18
N LYS A 3 -6.47 4.23 -14.27
CA LYS A 3 -5.05 3.85 -14.31
C LYS A 3 -4.19 4.68 -13.36
N ARG A 4 -4.46 5.97 -13.27
CA ARG A 4 -3.72 6.87 -12.37
C ARG A 4 -4.04 6.59 -10.91
N GLN A 5 -5.28 6.23 -10.59
CA GLN A 5 -5.68 5.85 -9.23
C GLN A 5 -5.01 4.56 -8.80
N LEU A 6 -4.96 3.55 -9.68
CA LEU A 6 -4.28 2.29 -9.42
C LEU A 6 -2.78 2.51 -9.16
N ASP A 7 -2.12 3.27 -10.04
CA ASP A 7 -0.69 3.57 -9.90
C ASP A 7 -0.41 4.31 -8.58
N ALA A 8 -1.24 5.28 -8.22
CA ALA A 8 -1.11 6.02 -6.97
C ALA A 8 -1.32 5.11 -5.75
N TRP A 9 -2.33 4.25 -5.79
CA TRP A 9 -2.64 3.31 -4.72
C TRP A 9 -1.51 2.30 -4.48
N VAL A 10 -0.95 1.73 -5.54
CA VAL A 10 0.20 0.81 -5.45
C VAL A 10 1.43 1.56 -4.95
N THR A 11 1.71 2.73 -5.49
CA THR A 11 2.90 3.52 -5.17
C THR A 11 2.93 3.93 -3.71
N VAL A 12 1.83 4.46 -3.17
CA VAL A 12 1.80 4.91 -1.78
C VAL A 12 1.99 3.75 -0.79
N GLN A 13 1.44 2.59 -1.09
CA GLN A 13 1.58 1.43 -0.22
C GLN A 13 2.98 0.82 -0.27
N ARG A 14 3.60 0.81 -1.44
CA ARG A 14 5.02 0.46 -1.58
C ARG A 14 5.91 1.44 -0.81
N GLY A 15 5.56 2.72 -0.86
CA GLY A 15 6.23 3.76 -0.06
C GLY A 15 6.13 3.49 1.44
N HIS A 16 4.99 3.04 1.93
CA HIS A 16 4.83 2.65 3.34
C HIS A 16 5.71 1.44 3.70
N ALA A 17 5.84 0.45 2.80
CA ALA A 17 6.74 -0.67 3.02
C ALA A 17 8.18 -0.20 3.20
N VAL A 18 8.67 0.68 2.32
CA VAL A 18 10.02 1.25 2.38
C VAL A 18 10.20 2.09 3.64
N ALA A 19 9.28 3.01 3.92
CA ALA A 19 9.39 3.95 5.04
C ALA A 19 9.41 3.25 6.40
N ASN A 20 8.78 2.10 6.51
CA ASN A 20 8.69 1.34 7.76
C ASN A 20 9.59 0.09 7.79
N GLY A 21 10.20 -0.27 6.66
CA GLY A 21 11.03 -1.47 6.54
C GLY A 21 10.27 -2.76 6.83
N LEU A 22 9.00 -2.82 6.40
CA LEU A 22 8.08 -3.93 6.66
C LEU A 22 7.43 -4.40 5.36
N PRO A 23 7.07 -5.70 5.24
CA PRO A 23 6.19 -6.12 4.18
C PRO A 23 4.82 -5.45 4.30
N VAL A 24 4.20 -5.15 3.17
CA VAL A 24 2.82 -4.64 3.10
C VAL A 24 1.98 -5.61 2.29
N ILE A 25 0.87 -6.04 2.86
CA ILE A 25 -0.13 -6.87 2.20
C ILE A 25 -1.35 -5.99 1.91
N ALA A 26 -1.62 -5.75 0.64
CA ALA A 26 -2.72 -4.90 0.19
C ALA A 26 -3.76 -5.76 -0.53
N VAL A 27 -4.95 -5.83 0.03
CA VAL A 27 -6.07 -6.61 -0.51
C VAL A 27 -7.09 -5.68 -1.13
N ASN A 28 -7.51 -5.96 -2.35
CA ASN A 28 -8.53 -5.20 -3.06
C ASN A 28 -9.59 -6.12 -3.67
N ARG A 29 -10.73 -5.54 -3.99
CA ARG A 29 -11.86 -6.22 -4.64
C ARG A 29 -11.66 -6.28 -6.15
N VAL A 30 -12.27 -7.29 -6.76
CA VAL A 30 -12.48 -7.39 -8.21
C VAL A 30 -13.97 -7.37 -8.52
N GLY A 31 -14.31 -7.11 -9.76
CA GLY A 31 -15.68 -7.19 -10.26
C GLY A 31 -16.38 -5.84 -10.35
N HIS A 32 -17.62 -5.88 -10.74
CA HIS A 32 -18.48 -4.73 -10.94
C HIS A 32 -19.68 -4.75 -9.99
N GLU A 33 -19.92 -3.63 -9.35
CA GLU A 33 -21.12 -3.39 -8.53
C GLU A 33 -22.04 -2.42 -9.26
N PRO A 34 -23.26 -2.83 -9.65
CA PRO A 34 -24.20 -1.93 -10.30
C PRO A 34 -24.72 -0.88 -9.32
N ASP A 35 -25.05 0.30 -9.83
CA ASP A 35 -25.73 1.34 -9.06
C ASP A 35 -27.22 0.96 -8.87
N PRO A 36 -27.69 0.74 -7.62
CA PRO A 36 -29.09 0.39 -7.38
C PRO A 36 -30.09 1.44 -7.85
N SER A 37 -29.68 2.72 -7.90
CA SER A 37 -30.52 3.84 -8.39
C SER A 37 -30.64 3.87 -9.90
N GLY A 38 -29.73 3.22 -10.64
CA GLY A 38 -29.67 3.25 -12.09
C GLY A 38 -29.18 4.58 -12.68
N GLN A 39 -28.70 5.51 -11.87
CA GLN A 39 -28.25 6.83 -12.33
C GLN A 39 -26.83 6.80 -12.89
N THR A 40 -26.04 5.81 -12.51
CA THR A 40 -24.67 5.62 -12.99
C THR A 40 -24.45 4.18 -13.46
N ASN A 41 -23.31 3.91 -14.06
CA ASN A 41 -22.90 2.55 -14.42
C ASN A 41 -22.41 1.71 -13.23
N GLY A 42 -22.41 2.26 -12.01
CA GLY A 42 -21.90 1.59 -10.84
C GLY A 42 -20.39 1.72 -10.71
N ILE A 43 -19.78 0.79 -9.98
CA ILE A 43 -18.36 0.82 -9.66
C ILE A 43 -17.66 -0.43 -10.20
N GLN A 44 -16.61 -0.21 -10.97
CA GLN A 44 -15.68 -1.27 -11.38
C GLN A 44 -14.49 -1.26 -10.44
N PHE A 45 -14.28 -2.37 -9.73
CA PHE A 45 -13.12 -2.55 -8.86
C PHE A 45 -11.92 -3.08 -9.66
N TRP A 46 -10.75 -2.54 -9.41
CA TRP A 46 -9.56 -2.84 -10.20
C TRP A 46 -8.69 -3.99 -9.67
N GLY A 47 -9.04 -4.61 -8.57
CA GLY A 47 -8.25 -5.72 -8.03
C GLY A 47 -6.81 -5.35 -7.76
N ASN A 48 -5.89 -6.11 -8.35
CA ASN A 48 -4.44 -5.90 -8.19
C ASN A 48 -3.97 -5.97 -6.74
N SER A 49 -4.59 -6.85 -5.94
CA SER A 49 -4.08 -7.17 -4.61
C SER A 49 -2.61 -7.58 -4.70
N PHE A 50 -1.79 -7.12 -3.78
CA PHE A 50 -0.35 -7.39 -3.88
C PHE A 50 0.31 -7.51 -2.52
N VAL A 51 1.50 -8.08 -2.54
CA VAL A 51 2.42 -8.13 -1.40
C VAL A 51 3.71 -7.43 -1.79
N ALA A 52 4.08 -6.41 -1.04
CA ALA A 52 5.36 -5.71 -1.18
C ALA A 52 6.32 -6.15 -0.08
N GLY A 53 7.58 -6.32 -0.41
CA GLY A 53 8.64 -6.56 0.57
C GLY A 53 9.11 -5.27 1.25
N PRO A 54 10.02 -5.38 2.24
CA PRO A 54 10.43 -4.26 3.09
C PRO A 54 11.23 -3.17 2.36
N GLN A 55 11.61 -3.40 1.12
CA GLN A 55 12.24 -2.39 0.25
C GLN A 55 11.32 -1.97 -0.90
N GLY A 56 10.02 -2.25 -0.79
CA GLY A 56 9.00 -1.84 -1.73
C GLY A 56 8.89 -2.70 -2.99
N GLU A 57 9.66 -3.75 -3.12
CA GLU A 57 9.58 -4.67 -4.25
C GLU A 57 8.28 -5.48 -4.21
N ILE A 58 7.70 -5.75 -5.37
CA ILE A 58 6.50 -6.59 -5.49
C ILE A 58 6.90 -8.06 -5.42
N LEU A 59 6.45 -8.75 -4.36
CA LEU A 59 6.68 -10.18 -4.16
C LEU A 59 5.64 -11.03 -4.89
N ALA A 60 4.39 -10.57 -4.90
CA ALA A 60 3.28 -11.21 -5.59
C ALA A 60 2.21 -10.18 -5.91
N GLN A 61 1.50 -10.37 -7.01
CA GLN A 61 0.40 -9.49 -7.41
C GLN A 61 -0.68 -10.29 -8.14
N ALA A 62 -1.92 -10.10 -7.72
CA ALA A 62 -3.10 -10.64 -8.40
C ALA A 62 -3.44 -9.80 -9.62
N ASN A 63 -4.28 -10.35 -10.50
CA ASN A 63 -4.78 -9.61 -11.65
C ASN A 63 -5.98 -8.71 -11.28
N ASN A 64 -6.57 -8.09 -12.29
CA ASN A 64 -7.69 -7.16 -12.11
C ASN A 64 -9.07 -7.78 -12.40
N MET A 65 -9.16 -9.08 -12.64
CA MET A 65 -10.39 -9.70 -13.11
C MET A 65 -10.86 -10.86 -12.25
N ASP A 66 -9.95 -11.70 -11.73
CA ASP A 66 -10.29 -12.95 -11.08
C ASP A 66 -10.27 -12.86 -9.58
N GLU A 67 -11.21 -13.57 -8.93
CA GLU A 67 -11.09 -13.88 -7.51
C GLU A 67 -9.94 -14.86 -7.35
N GLU A 68 -9.02 -14.60 -6.41
CA GLU A 68 -7.76 -15.32 -6.33
C GLU A 68 -7.29 -15.42 -4.89
N ASN A 69 -6.78 -16.59 -4.53
CA ASN A 69 -6.08 -16.81 -3.27
C ASN A 69 -4.58 -16.83 -3.54
N MET A 70 -3.84 -15.94 -2.89
CA MET A 70 -2.39 -15.90 -2.96
C MET A 70 -1.79 -16.38 -1.65
N VAL A 71 -0.80 -17.26 -1.75
CA VAL A 71 0.04 -17.68 -0.63
C VAL A 71 1.46 -17.20 -0.88
N VAL A 72 1.99 -16.39 0.01
CA VAL A 72 3.29 -15.74 -0.15
C VAL A 72 4.14 -15.98 1.10
N GLU A 73 5.35 -16.47 0.91
CA GLU A 73 6.32 -16.58 1.98
C GLU A 73 6.97 -15.22 2.23
N LEU A 74 7.00 -14.81 3.50
CA LEU A 74 7.63 -13.57 3.94
C LEU A 74 8.82 -13.87 4.86
N ASP A 75 10.00 -13.40 4.47
CA ASP A 75 11.20 -13.49 5.31
C ASP A 75 11.25 -12.29 6.27
N MET A 76 10.79 -12.50 7.49
CA MET A 76 10.79 -11.46 8.53
C MET A 76 12.20 -11.11 9.03
N THR A 77 13.18 -12.02 8.87
CA THR A 77 14.59 -11.71 9.16
C THR A 77 15.11 -10.64 8.22
N ARG A 78 14.71 -10.69 6.95
CA ARG A 78 15.06 -9.65 5.98
C ARG A 78 14.50 -8.29 6.38
N SER A 79 13.28 -8.25 6.87
CA SER A 79 12.66 -7.02 7.38
C SER A 79 13.46 -6.43 8.55
N GLU A 80 13.85 -7.26 9.49
CA GLU A 80 14.70 -6.85 10.63
C GLU A 80 16.04 -6.28 10.15
N ASN A 81 16.68 -6.92 9.18
CA ASN A 81 17.96 -6.45 8.62
C ASN A 81 17.79 -5.10 7.91
N VAL A 82 16.76 -4.92 7.11
CA VAL A 82 16.48 -3.64 6.43
C VAL A 82 16.27 -2.52 7.45
N ARG A 83 15.53 -2.77 8.51
CA ARG A 83 15.30 -1.79 9.58
C ARG A 83 16.57 -1.44 10.36
N ARG A 84 17.50 -2.35 10.46
CA ARG A 84 18.81 -2.07 11.04
C ARG A 84 19.69 -1.24 10.14
N TRP A 85 19.65 -1.48 8.84
CA TRP A 85 20.43 -0.69 7.86
C TRP A 85 19.87 0.71 7.67
N TRP A 86 18.52 0.82 7.66
CA TRP A 86 17.80 2.07 7.51
C TRP A 86 16.82 2.26 8.67
N PRO A 87 17.31 2.71 9.83
CA PRO A 87 16.48 2.83 11.03
C PRO A 87 15.66 4.12 11.03
N PHE A 88 14.78 4.29 10.08
CA PHE A 88 14.00 5.52 9.86
C PHE A 88 13.18 5.93 11.09
N LEU A 89 12.59 4.96 11.81
CA LEU A 89 11.80 5.25 12.99
C LEU A 89 12.67 5.88 14.10
N ARG A 90 13.88 5.37 14.31
CA ARG A 90 14.84 5.91 15.28
C ARG A 90 15.35 7.28 14.87
N ASP A 91 15.63 7.46 13.59
CA ASP A 91 16.32 8.63 13.05
C ASP A 91 15.38 9.81 12.77
N ARG A 92 14.11 9.72 13.16
CA ARG A 92 13.17 10.83 13.02
C ARG A 92 13.67 12.06 13.78
N ARG A 93 13.49 13.23 13.19
CA ARG A 93 13.76 14.52 13.83
C ARG A 93 12.58 14.91 14.72
N ILE A 94 12.45 14.23 15.85
CA ILE A 94 11.34 14.45 16.79
C ILE A 94 11.31 15.88 17.34
N ASP A 95 12.45 16.53 17.38
CA ASP A 95 12.61 17.94 17.77
C ASP A 95 11.90 18.91 16.81
N GLU A 96 11.62 18.48 15.59
CA GLU A 96 10.99 19.30 14.55
C GLU A 96 9.49 18.98 14.34
N PHE A 97 8.93 18.05 15.11
CA PHE A 97 7.58 17.51 14.86
C PHE A 97 6.46 18.26 15.62
N GLU A 98 6.78 19.27 16.39
CA GLU A 98 5.81 20.00 17.22
C GLU A 98 4.57 20.44 16.42
N ASN A 99 4.78 20.96 15.22
CA ASN A 99 3.71 21.50 14.39
C ASN A 99 2.85 20.45 13.69
N LEU A 100 3.22 19.18 13.74
CA LEU A 100 2.43 18.10 13.15
C LEU A 100 1.06 17.93 13.80
N THR A 101 0.90 18.37 15.04
CA THR A 101 -0.37 18.32 15.77
C THR A 101 -1.25 19.53 15.51
N ARG A 102 -0.77 20.50 14.75
CA ARG A 102 -1.49 21.74 14.41
C ARG A 102 -2.03 21.68 12.99
N ARG A 103 -3.22 22.20 12.80
CA ARG A 103 -3.81 22.34 11.46
C ARG A 103 -3.19 23.49 10.67
N PHE A 104 -2.87 24.57 11.36
CA PHE A 104 -2.26 25.77 10.79
C PHE A 104 -1.04 26.19 11.61
N ILE A 105 -0.04 26.71 10.94
CA ILE A 105 1.21 27.21 11.49
C ILE A 105 1.29 28.69 11.18
N ASP A 106 0.79 29.51 12.06
CA ASP A 106 0.76 30.97 11.96
C ASP A 106 1.24 31.66 13.22
#